data_bfd13bf875905ad945fc34ca56e4080a
#
_entry.id   bfd13bf875905ad945fc34ca56e4080a
#
_cell.length_a   1.000
_cell.length_b   1.000
_cell.length_c   1.000
_cell.angle_alpha   90.00
_cell.angle_beta   90.00
_cell.angle_gamma   90.00
#
_symmetry.space_group_name_H-M   'P 1'
#
loop_
_entity.id
_entity.type
_entity.pdbx_description
1 polymer ?
#
loop_
_entity_poly.entity_id
_entity_poly.type
_entity_poly.pdbx_seq_one_letter_code
_entity_poly.pdbx_strand_id
1 'polypeptide(L)'
;DILKMATVGSAKLLGRDDIGSIEEGKCADMFMIDSRRIELAGACYDPGCVLCTVGVRGAVDYTIVNGKITVKEGRLVSIDEEKLSADADRKIKDYLDK
;
A
#
# COMPACT_ATOMS: atom_id res chain seq x y z
N ASP A 1 -18.05 -10.10 -0.72
CA ASP A 1 -16.72 -10.17 -0.16
C ASP A 1 -15.96 -8.87 -0.41
N ILE A 2 -15.55 -8.21 0.66
CA ILE A 2 -14.89 -6.90 0.63
C ILE A 2 -13.57 -6.95 -0.15
N LEU A 3 -12.79 -8.01 0.04
CA LEU A 3 -11.50 -8.16 -0.64
C LEU A 3 -11.68 -8.28 -2.16
N LYS A 4 -12.66 -9.02 -2.62
CA LYS A 4 -13.00 -9.10 -4.05
C LYS A 4 -13.43 -7.76 -4.60
N MET A 5 -14.22 -7.00 -3.87
CA MET A 5 -14.66 -5.66 -4.28
C MET A 5 -13.47 -4.71 -4.44
N ALA A 6 -12.49 -4.80 -3.56
CA ALA A 6 -11.31 -3.94 -3.59
C ALA A 6 -10.30 -4.33 -4.68
N THR A 7 -10.34 -5.54 -5.18
CA THR A 7 -9.37 -6.06 -6.14
C THR A 7 -10.01 -6.33 -7.51
N VAL A 8 -10.53 -7.53 -7.71
CA VAL A 8 -11.10 -7.96 -9.00
C VAL A 8 -12.31 -7.10 -9.39
N GLY A 9 -13.18 -6.79 -8.42
CA GLY A 9 -14.37 -5.97 -8.68
C GLY A 9 -14.01 -4.56 -9.11
N SER A 10 -13.02 -3.94 -8.45
CA SER A 10 -12.55 -2.60 -8.82
C SER A 10 -11.84 -2.59 -10.17
N ALA A 11 -11.09 -3.64 -10.49
CA ALA A 11 -10.45 -3.79 -11.79
C ALA A 11 -11.48 -3.86 -12.91
N LYS A 12 -12.56 -4.59 -12.71
CA LYS A 12 -13.68 -4.66 -13.68
C LYS A 12 -14.32 -3.30 -13.88
N LEU A 13 -14.52 -2.55 -12.82
CA LEU A 13 -15.11 -1.22 -12.89
C LEU A 13 -14.24 -0.28 -13.73
N LEU A 14 -12.91 -0.42 -13.65
CA LEU A 14 -11.98 0.33 -14.48
C LEU A 14 -11.87 -0.17 -15.90
N GLY A 15 -12.53 -1.29 -16.24
CA GLY A 15 -12.44 -1.90 -17.55
C GLY A 15 -11.11 -2.62 -17.82
N ARG A 16 -10.40 -3.03 -16.79
CA ARG A 16 -9.09 -3.69 -16.90
C ARG A 16 -9.16 -5.14 -16.46
N ASP A 17 -8.52 -6.02 -17.24
CA ASP A 17 -8.42 -7.45 -16.95
C ASP A 17 -6.99 -7.88 -16.61
N ASP A 18 -6.03 -6.93 -16.61
CA ASP A 18 -4.61 -7.16 -16.35
C ASP A 18 -4.16 -6.80 -14.94
N ILE A 19 -5.10 -6.45 -14.08
CA ILE A 19 -4.86 -6.12 -12.66
C ILE A 19 -5.92 -6.77 -11.76
N GLY A 20 -5.77 -6.64 -10.46
CA GLY A 20 -6.75 -7.09 -9.47
C GLY A 20 -6.48 -8.47 -8.89
N SER A 21 -5.52 -9.22 -9.44
CA SER A 21 -5.11 -10.52 -8.91
C SER A 21 -3.66 -10.81 -9.28
N ILE A 22 -3.04 -11.73 -8.55
CA ILE A 22 -1.65 -12.15 -8.80
C ILE A 22 -1.71 -13.40 -9.67
N GLU A 23 -1.48 -13.22 -10.98
CA GLU A 23 -1.54 -14.28 -11.97
C GLU A 23 -0.54 -14.00 -13.09
N GLU A 24 -0.07 -15.07 -13.75
CA GLU A 24 0.78 -14.93 -14.92
C GLU A 24 0.08 -14.11 -16.01
N GLY A 25 0.83 -13.26 -16.69
CA GLY A 25 0.31 -12.41 -17.77
C GLY A 25 -0.34 -11.12 -17.30
N LYS A 26 -0.50 -10.92 -15.99
CA LYS A 26 -1.06 -9.69 -15.43
C LYS A 26 0.05 -8.73 -15.00
N CYS A 27 -0.29 -7.45 -14.83
CA CYS A 27 0.63 -6.45 -14.32
C CYS A 27 1.06 -6.81 -12.90
N ALA A 28 2.33 -6.60 -12.59
CA ALA A 28 2.86 -6.83 -11.25
C ALA A 28 2.58 -5.62 -10.35
N ASP A 29 1.31 -5.46 -9.99
CA ASP A 29 0.81 -4.44 -9.08
C ASP A 29 0.35 -5.12 -7.79
N MET A 30 1.09 -4.92 -6.71
CA MET A 30 0.81 -5.59 -5.44
C MET A 30 1.42 -4.84 -4.27
N PHE A 31 0.98 -5.17 -3.08
CA PHE A 31 1.63 -4.73 -1.85
C PHE A 31 1.83 -5.92 -0.93
N MET A 32 2.78 -5.78 0.00
CA MET A 32 3.13 -6.82 0.94
C MET A 32 3.12 -6.27 2.35
N ILE A 33 2.63 -7.06 3.29
CA ILE A 33 2.56 -6.72 4.70
C ILE A 33 3.26 -7.82 5.48
N ASP A 34 4.15 -7.43 6.39
CA ASP A 34 4.80 -8.39 7.29
C ASP A 34 3.78 -8.85 8.34
N SER A 35 3.39 -10.11 8.29
CA SER A 35 2.41 -10.71 9.22
C SER A 35 2.92 -10.81 10.66
N ARG A 36 4.21 -10.55 10.89
CA ARG A 36 4.82 -10.57 12.22
C ARG A 36 4.61 -9.26 12.99
N ARG A 37 3.96 -8.27 12.40
CA ARG A 37 3.60 -7.04 13.11
C ARG A 37 2.74 -7.38 14.33
N ILE A 38 2.98 -6.67 15.44
CA ILE A 38 2.27 -6.94 16.69
C ILE A 38 0.74 -6.75 16.56
N GLU A 39 0.31 -5.76 15.79
CA GLU A 39 -1.11 -5.50 15.54
C GLU A 39 -1.79 -6.61 14.73
N LEU A 40 -0.98 -7.48 14.12
CA LEU A 40 -1.47 -8.61 13.33
C LEU A 40 -1.33 -9.95 14.06
N ALA A 41 -1.03 -9.92 15.36
CA ALA A 41 -0.89 -11.15 16.15
C ALA A 41 -2.15 -12.01 16.03
N GLY A 42 -1.98 -13.27 15.62
CA GLY A 42 -3.10 -14.20 15.40
C GLY A 42 -3.74 -14.11 14.02
N ALA A 43 -3.54 -13.04 13.26
CA ALA A 43 -4.18 -12.85 11.95
C ALA A 43 -3.66 -13.82 10.89
N CYS A 44 -2.48 -14.43 11.10
CA CYS A 44 -1.89 -15.39 10.16
C CYS A 44 -2.71 -16.67 10.01
N TYR A 45 -3.63 -16.95 10.92
CA TYR A 45 -4.55 -18.09 10.81
C TYR A 45 -5.66 -17.85 9.79
N ASP A 46 -5.93 -16.58 9.47
CA ASP A 46 -6.87 -16.20 8.43
C ASP A 46 -6.35 -14.91 7.76
N PRO A 47 -5.47 -15.05 6.76
CA PRO A 47 -4.85 -13.88 6.12
C PRO A 47 -5.85 -12.88 5.53
N GLY A 48 -7.03 -13.34 5.11
CA GLY A 48 -8.07 -12.47 4.57
C GLY A 48 -8.59 -11.44 5.58
N CYS A 49 -8.57 -11.75 6.89
CA CYS A 49 -9.06 -10.84 7.91
C CYS A 49 -8.12 -9.66 8.16
N VAL A 50 -6.86 -9.75 7.76
CA VAL A 50 -5.88 -8.67 7.93
C VAL A 50 -6.38 -7.37 7.29
N LEU A 51 -6.88 -7.46 6.07
CA LEU A 51 -7.35 -6.29 5.32
C LEU A 51 -8.81 -5.93 5.59
N CYS A 52 -9.64 -6.94 5.85
CA CYS A 52 -11.09 -6.75 5.91
C CYS A 52 -11.60 -6.45 7.32
N THR A 53 -10.92 -6.93 8.35
CA THR A 53 -11.39 -6.85 9.74
C THR A 53 -10.40 -6.12 10.64
N VAL A 54 -9.14 -6.56 10.62
CA VAL A 54 -8.10 -6.01 11.52
C VAL A 54 -7.55 -4.69 10.99
N GLY A 55 -7.26 -4.63 9.69
CA GLY A 55 -6.62 -3.48 9.06
C GLY A 55 -5.13 -3.37 9.39
N VAL A 56 -4.47 -2.44 8.72
CA VAL A 56 -3.05 -2.16 8.91
C VAL A 56 -2.86 -0.68 9.19
N ARG A 57 -2.06 -0.36 10.18
CA ARG A 57 -1.71 1.01 10.54
C ARG A 57 -0.48 1.48 9.75
N GLY A 58 -0.56 2.69 9.20
CA GLY A 58 0.57 3.30 8.49
C GLY A 58 0.84 2.65 7.15
N ALA A 59 2.07 2.78 6.69
CA ALA A 59 2.49 2.27 5.39
C ALA A 59 2.62 0.75 5.39
N VAL A 60 2.28 0.13 4.27
CA VAL A 60 2.58 -1.29 4.03
C VAL A 60 4.10 -1.45 3.89
N ASP A 61 4.61 -2.68 4.07
CA ASP A 61 6.05 -2.93 4.03
C ASP A 61 6.65 -2.77 2.64
N TYR A 62 5.95 -3.26 1.63
CA TYR A 62 6.39 -3.17 0.23
C TYR A 62 5.20 -2.85 -0.66
N THR A 63 5.44 -2.00 -1.66
CA THR A 63 4.49 -1.76 -2.75
C THR A 63 5.24 -1.93 -4.06
N ILE A 64 4.66 -2.69 -4.98
CA ILE A 64 5.22 -2.99 -6.30
C ILE A 64 4.21 -2.49 -7.33
N VAL A 65 4.66 -1.62 -8.23
CA VAL A 65 3.83 -1.07 -9.31
C VAL A 65 4.49 -1.39 -10.63
N ASN A 66 3.78 -2.13 -11.46
CA ASN A 66 4.26 -2.59 -12.77
C ASN A 66 5.66 -3.23 -12.69
N GLY A 67 5.86 -4.07 -11.67
CA GLY A 67 7.12 -4.77 -11.43
C GLY A 67 8.22 -3.96 -10.73
N LYS A 68 7.98 -2.68 -10.44
CA LYS A 68 8.96 -1.83 -9.75
C LYS A 68 8.59 -1.65 -8.28
N ILE A 69 9.55 -1.81 -7.40
CA ILE A 69 9.37 -1.56 -5.97
C ILE A 69 9.34 -0.05 -5.74
N THR A 70 8.19 0.46 -5.30
CA THR A 70 8.00 1.90 -5.01
C THR A 70 8.06 2.21 -3.53
N VAL A 71 7.71 1.22 -2.69
CA VAL A 71 7.82 1.30 -1.23
C VAL A 71 8.61 0.09 -0.76
N LYS A 72 9.60 0.32 0.09
CA LYS A 72 10.44 -0.73 0.69
C LYS A 72 10.57 -0.47 2.19
N GLU A 73 10.27 -1.47 2.99
CA GLU A 73 10.33 -1.36 4.45
C GLU A 73 9.52 -0.17 4.97
N GLY A 74 8.37 0.09 4.34
CA GLY A 74 7.46 1.15 4.75
C GLY A 74 7.83 2.55 4.28
N ARG A 75 8.86 2.70 3.45
CA ARG A 75 9.35 4.01 2.98
C ARG A 75 9.42 4.07 1.46
N LEU A 76 9.15 5.24 0.90
CA LEU A 76 9.25 5.47 -0.54
C LEU A 76 10.70 5.28 -1.01
N VAL A 77 10.88 4.53 -2.09
CA VAL A 77 12.21 4.19 -2.63
C VAL A 77 12.86 5.36 -3.35
N SER A 78 12.08 6.09 -4.16
CA SER A 78 12.59 7.16 -5.02
C SER A 78 12.57 8.54 -4.40
N ILE A 79 12.06 8.68 -3.18
CA ILE A 79 11.88 9.96 -2.50
C ILE A 79 12.50 9.89 -1.11
N ASP A 80 13.26 10.92 -0.75
CA ASP A 80 13.73 11.11 0.62
C ASP A 80 12.58 11.70 1.43
N GLU A 81 11.88 10.84 2.20
CA GLU A 81 10.70 11.23 2.97
C GLU A 81 11.02 12.28 4.04
N GLU A 82 12.18 12.17 4.65
CA GLU A 82 12.62 13.13 5.69
C GLU A 82 12.81 14.52 5.09
N LYS A 83 13.47 14.60 3.95
CA LYS A 83 13.65 15.86 3.23
C LYS A 83 12.32 16.42 2.74
N LEU A 84 11.46 15.57 2.21
CA LEU A 84 10.13 15.99 1.75
C LEU A 84 9.29 16.54 2.89
N SER A 85 9.31 15.89 4.04
CA SER A 85 8.60 16.32 5.24
C SER A 85 9.12 17.67 5.74
N ALA A 86 10.44 17.85 5.79
CA ALA A 86 11.06 19.09 6.20
C ALA A 86 10.72 20.23 5.23
N ASP A 87 10.73 19.97 3.93
CA ASP A 87 10.37 20.96 2.92
C ASP A 87 8.89 21.36 3.03
N ALA A 88 8.02 20.40 3.30
CA ALA A 88 6.59 20.66 3.50
C ALA A 88 6.35 21.53 4.72
N ASP A 89 7.02 21.21 5.85
CA ASP A 89 6.90 21.99 7.08
C ASP A 89 7.38 23.42 6.88
N ARG A 90 8.49 23.60 6.18
CA ARG A 90 9.01 24.93 5.86
C ARG A 90 8.02 25.74 5.03
N LYS A 91 7.42 25.15 4.02
CA LYS A 91 6.43 25.83 3.17
C LYS A 91 5.18 26.20 3.96
N ILE A 92 4.73 25.35 4.85
CA ILE A 92 3.58 25.63 5.72
C ILE A 92 3.89 26.80 6.63
N LYS A 93 5.08 26.82 7.23
CA LYS A 93 5.52 27.92 8.08
C LYS A 93 5.57 29.25 7.32
N ASP A 94 6.14 29.26 6.14
CA ASP A 94 6.21 30.45 5.28
C ASP A 94 4.82 30.96 4.93
N TYR A 95 3.89 30.05 4.67
CA TYR A 95 2.50 30.40 4.37
C TYR A 95 1.80 31.03 5.57
N LEU A 96 2.01 30.49 6.77
CA LEU A 96 1.37 30.99 8.00
C LEU A 96 1.96 32.32 8.48
N ASP A 97 3.21 32.60 8.16
CA ASP A 97 3.91 33.82 8.55
C ASP A 97 3.65 35.01 7.61
N LYS A 98 2.85 34.83 6.58
CA LYS A 98 2.47 35.90 5.64
C LYS A 98 1.55 36.93 6.24
#